data_b3b91f5c3e889bee6a7411087372116d
#
_entry.id   b3b91f5c3e889bee6a7411087372116d
#
_cell.length_a   1.000
_cell.length_b   1.000
_cell.length_c   1.000
_cell.angle_alpha   90.00
_cell.angle_beta   90.00
_cell.angle_gamma   90.00
#
_symmetry.space_group_name_H-M   'P 1'
#
loop_
_entity.id
_entity.type
_entity.pdbx_description
1 polymer ?
#
loop_
_entity_poly.entity_id
_entity_poly.type
_entity_poly.pdbx_seq_one_letter_code
_entity_poly.pdbx_strand_id
1 'polypeptide(L)'
;FFTDDMVGTGIKVLNSDIGGLTLVGMAFDNLQNDGDISSSAFILGNAKATLDPNTGEISGKLEYVTDRNLYGVAAIGSYDPVSFQLWYSALDSVAQLYAADVTLGASLGDVDLSLQAQAAGSSMWANSARAVAYDSTQVPAKYEMVDLNLDDATFLAAKLGAKGFGFDGSVGYININTKDNGYSLISFEDQGGFITAGEDLLDYTFINGDLSAYFVTAGYTFANKVRVGADYVGMRVVYNEIKNIEPSSTVDAYEAVARVDYKYSKKLNFKAWYSYINGDNETSDNQHLRFEARYNF
;
A
#
# COMPACT_ATOMS: atom_id res chain seq x y z
N PHE A 1 -7.62 -1.37 -6.62
CA PHE A 1 -7.18 -1.31 -5.22
C PHE A 1 -6.82 -2.73 -4.74
N PHE A 2 -7.57 -3.52 -4.15
CA PHE A 2 -7.26 -4.77 -3.42
C PHE A 2 -6.89 -6.00 -4.28
N THR A 3 -6.57 -5.87 -5.55
CA THR A 3 -6.29 -7.00 -6.46
C THR A 3 -5.02 -6.78 -7.30
N ASP A 4 -4.26 -5.75 -6.98
CA ASP A 4 -2.94 -5.58 -7.55
C ASP A 4 -1.99 -6.57 -6.87
N ASP A 5 -1.09 -7.15 -7.61
CA ASP A 5 -0.15 -8.20 -7.18
C ASP A 5 -0.78 -9.45 -6.51
N MET A 6 -2.10 -9.50 -6.35
CA MET A 6 -2.74 -10.67 -5.75
C MET A 6 -2.85 -11.82 -6.75
N VAL A 7 -2.34 -12.98 -6.38
CA VAL A 7 -2.40 -14.21 -7.16
C VAL A 7 -3.44 -15.16 -6.53
N GLY A 8 -4.33 -15.68 -7.37
CA GLY A 8 -5.37 -16.61 -6.94
C GLY A 8 -6.08 -17.23 -8.12
N THR A 9 -6.93 -18.23 -7.85
CA THR A 9 -7.81 -18.82 -8.86
C THR A 9 -9.20 -18.25 -8.72
N GLY A 10 -9.79 -17.74 -9.82
CA GLY A 10 -11.11 -17.16 -9.69
C GLY A 10 -11.73 -16.66 -10.98
N ILE A 11 -12.82 -15.92 -10.82
CA ILE A 11 -13.58 -15.32 -11.90
C ILE A 11 -13.65 -13.81 -11.67
N LYS A 12 -13.38 -13.05 -12.73
CA LYS A 12 -13.59 -11.60 -12.78
C LYS A 12 -14.51 -11.28 -13.96
N VAL A 13 -15.59 -10.56 -13.70
CA VAL A 13 -16.56 -10.13 -14.72
C VAL A 13 -16.55 -8.61 -14.77
N LEU A 14 -16.45 -8.05 -15.96
CA LEU A 14 -16.52 -6.61 -16.21
C LEU A 14 -17.71 -6.32 -17.14
N ASN A 15 -18.46 -5.28 -16.82
CA ASN A 15 -19.50 -4.73 -17.68
C ASN A 15 -19.25 -3.24 -17.92
N SER A 16 -19.14 -2.83 -19.17
CA SER A 16 -18.92 -1.45 -19.61
C SER A 16 -20.02 -0.97 -20.58
N ASP A 17 -21.21 -1.54 -20.51
CA ASP A 17 -22.36 -1.19 -21.39
C ASP A 17 -22.88 0.23 -21.10
N ILE A 18 -22.61 0.75 -19.90
CA ILE A 18 -22.96 2.12 -19.52
C ILE A 18 -21.80 3.03 -19.88
N GLY A 19 -22.03 3.99 -20.77
CA GLY A 19 -20.99 4.93 -21.20
C GLY A 19 -20.34 5.65 -20.01
N GLY A 20 -19.02 5.61 -19.91
CA GLY A 20 -18.25 6.22 -18.83
C GLY A 20 -18.23 5.42 -17.51
N LEU A 21 -18.89 4.27 -17.42
CA LEU A 21 -18.94 3.44 -16.21
C LEU A 21 -18.55 1.99 -16.51
N THR A 22 -17.66 1.45 -15.69
CA THR A 22 -17.35 0.01 -15.67
C THR A 22 -17.74 -0.57 -14.31
N LEU A 23 -18.56 -1.61 -14.33
CA LEU A 23 -18.91 -2.40 -13.15
C LEU A 23 -18.06 -3.67 -13.13
N VAL A 24 -17.58 -4.04 -11.96
CA VAL A 24 -16.73 -5.22 -11.73
C VAL A 24 -17.38 -6.11 -10.70
N GLY A 25 -17.41 -7.43 -10.98
CA GLY A 25 -17.69 -8.47 -9.99
C GLY A 25 -16.56 -9.48 -9.99
N MET A 26 -16.12 -9.96 -8.82
CA MET A 26 -15.03 -10.92 -8.72
C MET A 26 -15.25 -11.91 -7.58
N ALA A 27 -14.70 -13.12 -7.78
CA ALA A 27 -14.64 -14.16 -6.77
C ALA A 27 -13.35 -14.96 -6.99
N PHE A 28 -12.54 -15.10 -5.95
CA PHE A 28 -11.26 -15.81 -5.97
C PHE A 28 -11.17 -16.81 -4.83
N ASP A 29 -10.48 -17.91 -5.06
CA ASP A 29 -10.02 -18.88 -4.08
C ASP A 29 -8.51 -19.13 -4.25
N ASN A 30 -7.93 -19.97 -3.39
CA ASN A 30 -6.49 -20.30 -3.41
C ASN A 30 -5.60 -19.06 -3.52
N LEU A 31 -5.83 -18.07 -2.67
CA LEU A 31 -5.03 -16.86 -2.62
C LEU A 31 -3.59 -17.20 -2.24
N GLN A 32 -2.64 -16.61 -2.93
CA GLN A 32 -1.23 -16.70 -2.56
C GLN A 32 -0.88 -15.53 -1.64
N ASN A 33 0.17 -15.73 -0.85
CA ASN A 33 0.68 -14.73 0.09
C ASN A 33 1.47 -13.64 -0.64
N ASP A 34 0.76 -12.84 -1.41
CA ASP A 34 1.29 -11.72 -2.18
C ASP A 34 0.19 -10.69 -2.40
N GLY A 35 0.54 -9.40 -2.39
CA GLY A 35 -0.39 -8.28 -2.59
C GLY A 35 -0.94 -7.65 -1.31
N ASP A 36 -1.89 -6.76 -1.49
CA ASP A 36 -2.45 -5.85 -0.47
C ASP A 36 -3.21 -6.55 0.66
N ILE A 37 -3.61 -7.80 0.47
CA ILE A 37 -4.36 -8.57 1.47
C ILE A 37 -3.43 -9.53 2.17
N SER A 38 -2.70 -9.05 3.15
CA SER A 38 -1.78 -9.85 3.93
C SER A 38 -0.50 -10.25 3.19
N SER A 39 0.55 -9.53 3.41
CA SER A 39 1.91 -9.87 2.99
C SER A 39 2.50 -11.07 3.75
N SER A 40 1.75 -11.70 4.64
CA SER A 40 2.23 -12.83 5.44
C SER A 40 1.16 -13.89 5.66
N ALA A 41 1.57 -15.15 5.70
CA ALA A 41 0.74 -16.31 6.02
C ALA A 41 0.37 -16.31 7.51
N PHE A 42 -0.48 -15.37 7.94
CA PHE A 42 -0.99 -15.38 9.30
C PHE A 42 -1.91 -16.57 9.54
N ILE A 43 -1.70 -17.21 10.68
CA ILE A 43 -2.56 -18.28 11.17
C ILE A 43 -3.72 -17.65 11.91
N LEU A 44 -4.95 -17.96 11.51
CA LEU A 44 -6.14 -17.46 12.21
C LEU A 44 -6.19 -17.97 13.66
N GLY A 45 -6.59 -17.12 14.60
CA GLY A 45 -6.52 -17.38 16.02
C GLY A 45 -7.28 -18.62 16.52
N ASN A 46 -8.23 -19.12 15.73
CA ASN A 46 -9.01 -20.34 16.03
C ASN A 46 -8.26 -21.64 15.67
N ALA A 47 -7.13 -21.55 15.01
CA ALA A 47 -6.36 -22.73 14.58
C ALA A 47 -5.77 -23.47 15.79
N LYS A 48 -5.89 -24.78 15.78
CA LYS A 48 -5.24 -25.66 16.77
C LYS A 48 -3.81 -25.95 16.32
N ALA A 49 -3.00 -24.92 16.30
CA ALA A 49 -1.59 -25.01 15.94
C ALA A 49 -0.71 -25.20 17.17
N THR A 50 0.33 -26.01 17.02
CA THR A 50 1.41 -26.17 18.01
C THR A 50 2.74 -25.85 17.33
N LEU A 51 3.60 -25.12 18.00
CA LEU A 51 4.93 -24.72 17.54
C LEU A 51 6.00 -25.48 18.30
N ASP A 52 6.96 -26.07 17.59
CA ASP A 52 8.22 -26.51 18.22
C ASP A 52 9.12 -25.29 18.42
N PRO A 53 9.42 -24.93 19.68
CA PRO A 53 10.18 -23.72 19.95
C PRO A 53 11.66 -23.78 19.52
N ASN A 54 12.18 -24.97 19.22
CA ASN A 54 13.57 -25.14 18.83
C ASN A 54 13.75 -25.14 17.31
N THR A 55 12.79 -25.65 16.57
CA THR A 55 12.87 -25.81 15.11
C THR A 55 12.04 -24.79 14.35
N GLY A 56 11.07 -24.13 15.02
CA GLY A 56 10.09 -23.28 14.37
C GLY A 56 9.03 -24.06 13.57
N GLU A 57 9.01 -25.40 13.66
CA GLU A 57 8.06 -26.22 12.94
C GLU A 57 6.67 -26.08 13.55
N ILE A 58 5.69 -25.78 12.70
CA ILE A 58 4.29 -25.66 13.10
C ILE A 58 3.56 -26.94 12.71
N SER A 59 2.81 -27.49 13.64
CA SER A 59 1.99 -28.71 13.44
C SER A 59 0.57 -28.51 13.95
N GLY A 60 -0.36 -29.38 13.51
CA GLY A 60 -1.77 -29.31 13.87
C GLY A 60 -2.65 -28.85 12.72
N LYS A 61 -3.90 -28.50 13.02
CA LYS A 61 -4.81 -27.94 12.00
C LYS A 61 -4.55 -26.46 11.86
N LEU A 62 -3.92 -26.07 10.75
CA LEU A 62 -3.65 -24.69 10.40
C LEU A 62 -4.81 -24.16 9.55
N GLU A 63 -5.16 -22.89 9.76
CA GLU A 63 -6.09 -22.13 8.94
C GLU A 63 -5.40 -20.78 8.67
N TYR A 64 -4.97 -20.57 7.43
CA TYR A 64 -4.32 -19.35 7.02
C TYR A 64 -5.34 -18.34 6.50
N VAL A 65 -4.99 -17.06 6.56
CA VAL A 65 -5.79 -16.00 5.94
C VAL A 65 -5.94 -16.24 4.44
N THR A 66 -4.88 -16.73 3.78
CA THR A 66 -4.87 -17.06 2.35
C THR A 66 -5.73 -18.26 1.94
N ASP A 67 -6.16 -19.10 2.90
CA ASP A 67 -7.11 -20.21 2.65
C ASP A 67 -8.56 -19.74 2.45
N ARG A 68 -8.82 -18.44 2.55
CA ARG A 68 -10.16 -17.86 2.49
C ARG A 68 -10.50 -17.37 1.09
N ASN A 69 -11.80 -17.41 0.77
CA ASN A 69 -12.30 -16.88 -0.49
C ASN A 69 -12.42 -15.36 -0.42
N LEU A 70 -12.05 -14.69 -1.51
CA LEU A 70 -12.24 -13.27 -1.69
C LEU A 70 -13.38 -13.00 -2.67
N TYR A 71 -14.34 -12.19 -2.27
CA TYR A 71 -15.41 -11.69 -3.10
C TYR A 71 -15.32 -10.17 -3.21
N GLY A 72 -15.65 -9.61 -4.38
CA GLY A 72 -15.60 -8.17 -4.51
C GLY A 72 -16.46 -7.62 -5.64
N VAL A 73 -16.80 -6.35 -5.49
CA VAL A 73 -17.48 -5.55 -6.50
C VAL A 73 -16.83 -4.19 -6.62
N ALA A 74 -16.87 -3.59 -7.81
CA ALA A 74 -16.41 -2.22 -8.00
C ALA A 74 -17.24 -1.47 -9.03
N ALA A 75 -17.24 -0.14 -8.91
CA ALA A 75 -17.73 0.79 -9.90
C ALA A 75 -16.62 1.79 -10.23
N ILE A 76 -16.23 1.85 -11.51
CA ILE A 76 -15.15 2.71 -11.99
C ILE A 76 -15.76 3.64 -13.05
N GLY A 77 -15.75 4.93 -12.80
CA GLY A 77 -16.40 5.94 -13.64
C GLY A 77 -15.47 7.07 -14.07
N SER A 78 -15.73 7.60 -15.28
CA SER A 78 -15.04 8.79 -15.79
C SER A 78 -16.05 9.67 -16.54
N TYR A 79 -16.38 10.80 -15.92
CA TYR A 79 -17.32 11.80 -16.44
C TYR A 79 -16.70 13.17 -16.24
N ASP A 80 -16.19 13.79 -17.31
CA ASP A 80 -15.54 15.10 -17.22
C ASP A 80 -16.40 16.12 -16.42
N PRO A 81 -15.84 16.78 -15.39
CA PRO A 81 -14.44 16.79 -14.94
C PRO A 81 -14.11 15.79 -13.83
N VAL A 82 -14.94 14.77 -13.58
CA VAL A 82 -14.85 13.83 -12.44
C VAL A 82 -14.47 12.43 -12.92
N SER A 83 -13.51 11.80 -12.27
CA SER A 83 -13.32 10.35 -12.32
C SER A 83 -13.36 9.76 -10.91
N PHE A 84 -13.83 8.52 -10.80
CA PHE A 84 -13.93 7.85 -9.50
C PHE A 84 -13.75 6.34 -9.62
N GLN A 85 -13.37 5.73 -8.50
CA GLN A 85 -13.40 4.31 -8.28
C GLN A 85 -14.01 4.04 -6.89
N LEU A 86 -14.95 3.10 -6.82
CA LEU A 86 -15.55 2.62 -5.59
C LEU A 86 -15.38 1.11 -5.53
N TRP A 87 -14.78 0.60 -4.47
CA TRP A 87 -14.49 -0.81 -4.28
C TRP A 87 -15.04 -1.32 -2.96
N TYR A 88 -15.57 -2.51 -2.99
CA TYR A 88 -15.92 -3.29 -1.79
C TYR A 88 -15.49 -4.73 -1.99
N SER A 89 -14.82 -5.31 -1.02
CA SER A 89 -14.41 -6.71 -1.02
C SER A 89 -14.63 -7.35 0.35
N ALA A 90 -14.86 -8.65 0.35
CA ALA A 90 -15.01 -9.44 1.55
C ALA A 90 -14.10 -10.66 1.46
N LEU A 91 -13.16 -10.78 2.39
CA LEU A 91 -12.35 -11.97 2.62
C LEU A 91 -13.09 -12.81 3.67
N ASP A 92 -13.62 -13.97 3.23
CA ASP A 92 -14.57 -14.77 4.01
C ASP A 92 -14.06 -15.04 5.43
N SER A 93 -14.91 -14.72 6.42
CA SER A 93 -14.66 -14.91 7.85
C SER A 93 -13.44 -14.17 8.42
N VAL A 94 -12.81 -13.28 7.65
CA VAL A 94 -11.61 -12.53 8.05
C VAL A 94 -11.89 -11.04 8.12
N ALA A 95 -12.25 -10.41 7.00
CA ALA A 95 -12.43 -8.97 6.93
C ALA A 95 -13.30 -8.53 5.75
N GLN A 96 -13.86 -7.35 5.86
CA GLN A 96 -14.36 -6.58 4.72
C GLN A 96 -13.44 -5.40 4.45
N LEU A 97 -13.32 -5.05 3.16
CA LEU A 97 -12.43 -4.03 2.64
C LEU A 97 -13.25 -3.06 1.80
N TYR A 98 -12.97 -1.79 1.89
CA TYR A 98 -13.61 -0.75 1.09
C TYR A 98 -12.60 0.31 0.67
N ALA A 99 -12.76 0.83 -0.55
CA ALA A 99 -11.98 1.96 -1.02
C ALA A 99 -12.81 2.87 -1.94
N ALA A 100 -12.56 4.14 -1.84
CA ALA A 100 -13.09 5.17 -2.72
C ALA A 100 -11.95 6.09 -3.16
N ASP A 101 -11.86 6.34 -4.46
CA ASP A 101 -11.00 7.35 -5.07
C ASP A 101 -11.86 8.30 -5.89
N VAL A 102 -11.62 9.59 -5.75
CA VAL A 102 -12.27 10.61 -6.57
C VAL A 102 -11.22 11.60 -7.04
N THR A 103 -11.17 11.84 -8.34
CA THR A 103 -10.32 12.85 -8.95
C THR A 103 -11.16 13.88 -9.68
N LEU A 104 -10.92 15.15 -9.39
CA LEU A 104 -11.47 16.30 -10.07
C LEU A 104 -10.39 16.97 -10.93
N GLY A 105 -10.66 17.19 -12.21
CA GLY A 105 -9.78 17.90 -13.13
C GLY A 105 -10.35 19.29 -13.52
N ALA A 106 -9.47 20.25 -13.70
CA ALA A 106 -9.84 21.56 -14.26
C ALA A 106 -8.68 22.14 -15.07
N SER A 107 -8.96 22.78 -16.22
CA SER A 107 -7.96 23.46 -17.03
C SER A 107 -8.19 24.97 -16.96
N LEU A 108 -7.17 25.71 -16.57
CA LEU A 108 -7.14 27.17 -16.52
C LEU A 108 -6.12 27.69 -17.53
N GLY A 109 -6.55 27.92 -18.77
CA GLY A 109 -5.66 28.23 -19.87
C GLY A 109 -4.70 27.08 -20.17
N ASP A 110 -3.40 27.31 -20.07
CA ASP A 110 -2.36 26.31 -20.31
C ASP A 110 -1.95 25.53 -19.04
N VAL A 111 -2.72 25.66 -17.96
CA VAL A 111 -2.46 24.96 -16.69
C VAL A 111 -3.60 24.00 -16.38
N ASP A 112 -3.26 22.73 -16.24
CA ASP A 112 -4.15 21.67 -15.76
C ASP A 112 -3.99 21.53 -14.25
N LEU A 113 -5.11 21.53 -13.54
CA LEU A 113 -5.19 21.32 -12.10
C LEU A 113 -5.90 19.97 -11.83
N SER A 114 -5.49 19.28 -10.78
CA SER A 114 -6.17 18.07 -10.32
C SER A 114 -6.25 18.04 -8.79
N LEU A 115 -7.40 17.61 -8.29
CA LEU A 115 -7.59 17.26 -6.88
C LEU A 115 -8.01 15.80 -6.80
N GLN A 116 -7.21 14.99 -6.15
CA GLN A 116 -7.51 13.59 -5.87
C GLN A 116 -7.72 13.41 -4.37
N ALA A 117 -8.75 12.68 -3.99
CA ALA A 117 -9.03 12.30 -2.61
C ALA A 117 -9.34 10.82 -2.54
N GLN A 118 -8.78 10.15 -1.54
CA GLN A 118 -8.96 8.72 -1.31
C GLN A 118 -9.37 8.45 0.13
N ALA A 119 -10.27 7.49 0.29
CA ALA A 119 -10.65 6.91 1.57
C ALA A 119 -10.74 5.40 1.41
N ALA A 120 -10.04 4.66 2.25
CA ALA A 120 -10.11 3.20 2.27
C ALA A 120 -10.04 2.68 3.69
N GLY A 121 -10.33 1.40 3.86
CA GLY A 121 -10.19 0.76 5.16
C GLY A 121 -10.60 -0.69 5.14
N SER A 122 -10.37 -1.31 6.28
CA SER A 122 -10.79 -2.66 6.60
C SER A 122 -11.68 -2.66 7.84
N SER A 123 -12.58 -3.63 7.92
CA SER A 123 -13.28 -3.95 9.16
C SER A 123 -13.11 -5.45 9.43
N MET A 124 -12.44 -5.78 10.53
CA MET A 124 -12.06 -7.14 10.85
C MET A 124 -13.24 -7.92 11.43
N TRP A 125 -13.48 -9.12 10.89
CA TRP A 125 -14.39 -10.11 11.45
C TRP A 125 -13.62 -11.13 12.31
N ALA A 126 -12.37 -11.40 11.98
CA ALA A 126 -11.47 -12.19 12.81
C ALA A 126 -10.89 -11.31 13.92
N ASN A 127 -10.98 -11.78 15.15
CA ASN A 127 -10.52 -11.01 16.31
C ASN A 127 -9.02 -11.18 16.58
N SER A 128 -8.41 -12.24 16.09
CA SER A 128 -7.00 -12.54 16.35
C SER A 128 -6.36 -13.35 15.23
N ALA A 129 -5.09 -13.14 15.04
CA ALA A 129 -4.22 -13.97 14.24
C ALA A 129 -2.97 -14.35 15.05
N ARG A 130 -2.17 -15.25 14.51
CA ARG A 130 -0.92 -15.69 15.10
C ARG A 130 0.21 -15.56 14.10
N ALA A 131 1.33 -15.07 14.58
CA ALA A 131 2.59 -15.08 13.85
C ALA A 131 3.64 -15.88 14.60
N VAL A 132 4.67 -16.33 13.89
CA VAL A 132 5.84 -16.95 14.52
C VAL A 132 6.95 -15.90 14.60
N ALA A 133 7.36 -15.58 15.81
CA ALA A 133 8.48 -14.72 16.06
C ALA A 133 9.72 -15.56 16.43
N TYR A 134 10.90 -15.07 16.06
CA TYR A 134 12.18 -15.63 16.45
C TYR A 134 12.81 -14.78 17.54
N ASP A 135 12.83 -15.31 18.77
CA ASP A 135 13.46 -14.62 19.92
C ASP A 135 14.94 -14.96 19.98
N SER A 136 15.77 -14.07 19.46
CA SER A 136 17.22 -14.17 19.48
C SER A 136 17.84 -13.80 20.84
N THR A 137 17.07 -13.23 21.77
CA THR A 137 17.56 -12.83 23.10
C THR A 137 17.69 -14.03 24.03
N GLN A 138 16.98 -15.12 23.78
CA GLN A 138 17.11 -16.38 24.51
C GLN A 138 18.38 -17.14 24.12
N VAL A 139 18.90 -17.95 25.05
CA VAL A 139 20.07 -18.83 24.79
C VAL A 139 19.74 -20.26 25.20
N PRO A 140 19.57 -21.21 24.26
CA PRO A 140 19.55 -20.98 22.79
C PRO A 140 18.33 -20.16 22.34
N ALA A 141 18.46 -19.46 21.23
CA ALA A 141 17.37 -18.73 20.61
C ALA A 141 16.19 -19.65 20.29
N LYS A 142 14.99 -19.15 20.40
CA LYS A 142 13.75 -19.92 20.25
C LYS A 142 12.74 -19.27 19.33
N TYR A 143 11.85 -20.08 18.79
CA TYR A 143 10.65 -19.63 18.09
C TYR A 143 9.48 -19.55 19.07
N GLU A 144 8.72 -18.47 18.99
CA GLU A 144 7.52 -18.27 19.79
C GLU A 144 6.31 -17.97 18.90
N MET A 145 5.13 -18.46 19.28
CA MET A 145 3.88 -18.12 18.61
C MET A 145 3.27 -16.94 19.32
N VAL A 146 3.06 -15.86 18.55
CA VAL A 146 2.57 -14.59 19.06
C VAL A 146 1.13 -14.40 18.65
N ASP A 147 0.28 -14.10 19.62
CA ASP A 147 -1.10 -13.73 19.35
C ASP A 147 -1.15 -12.23 19.00
N LEU A 148 -1.68 -11.93 17.81
CA LEU A 148 -1.94 -10.57 17.34
C LEU A 148 -3.43 -10.25 17.51
N ASN A 149 -3.73 -9.16 18.17
CA ASN A 149 -5.10 -8.63 18.24
C ASN A 149 -5.40 -7.92 16.92
N LEU A 150 -6.34 -8.46 16.13
CA LEU A 150 -6.73 -7.86 14.86
C LEU A 150 -7.77 -6.76 15.08
N ASP A 151 -7.59 -5.64 14.41
CA ASP A 151 -8.54 -4.53 14.46
C ASP A 151 -8.66 -3.81 13.10
N ASP A 152 -9.64 -2.93 13.02
CA ASP A 152 -9.95 -2.15 11.84
C ASP A 152 -8.81 -1.17 11.51
N ALA A 153 -8.59 -0.93 10.22
CA ALA A 153 -7.69 0.10 9.75
C ALA A 153 -8.37 1.04 8.77
N THR A 154 -7.90 2.28 8.74
CA THR A 154 -8.38 3.31 7.81
C THR A 154 -7.21 3.97 7.10
N PHE A 155 -7.44 4.35 5.86
CA PHE A 155 -6.55 5.14 5.01
C PHE A 155 -7.32 6.36 4.51
N LEU A 156 -6.74 7.54 4.67
CA LEU A 156 -7.23 8.78 4.11
C LEU A 156 -6.08 9.51 3.41
N ALA A 157 -6.28 9.93 2.17
CA ALA A 157 -5.27 10.71 1.46
C ALA A 157 -5.90 11.77 0.56
N ALA A 158 -5.16 12.86 0.35
CA ALA A 158 -5.51 13.89 -0.61
C ALA A 158 -4.26 14.40 -1.32
N LYS A 159 -4.38 14.68 -2.62
CA LYS A 159 -3.32 15.21 -3.47
C LYS A 159 -3.86 16.32 -4.37
N LEU A 160 -3.21 17.48 -4.34
CA LEU A 160 -3.41 18.57 -5.28
C LEU A 160 -2.25 18.58 -6.28
N GLY A 161 -2.56 18.50 -7.56
CA GLY A 161 -1.60 18.53 -8.65
C GLY A 161 -1.80 19.71 -9.58
N ALA A 162 -0.70 20.19 -10.18
CA ALA A 162 -0.72 21.18 -11.23
C ALA A 162 0.31 20.84 -12.32
N LYS A 163 -0.06 21.09 -13.59
CA LYS A 163 0.82 20.85 -14.73
C LYS A 163 0.61 21.95 -15.78
N GLY A 164 1.68 22.56 -16.26
CA GLY A 164 1.62 23.57 -17.33
C GLY A 164 3.01 24.11 -17.69
N PHE A 165 3.18 24.60 -18.89
CA PHE A 165 4.43 25.22 -19.39
C PHE A 165 5.68 24.32 -19.22
N GLY A 166 5.50 23.00 -19.24
CA GLY A 166 6.57 22.04 -19.00
C GLY A 166 6.83 21.72 -17.54
N PHE A 167 6.29 22.49 -16.59
CA PHE A 167 6.30 22.19 -15.16
C PHE A 167 5.20 21.20 -14.77
N ASP A 168 5.49 20.36 -13.81
CA ASP A 168 4.51 19.54 -13.09
C ASP A 168 4.88 19.50 -11.61
N GLY A 169 3.88 19.36 -10.76
CA GLY A 169 4.10 19.23 -9.32
C GLY A 169 2.85 18.86 -8.57
N SER A 170 3.03 18.35 -7.37
CA SER A 170 1.92 18.03 -6.48
C SER A 170 2.31 18.23 -5.02
N VAL A 171 1.29 18.41 -4.19
CA VAL A 171 1.38 18.35 -2.73
C VAL A 171 0.30 17.42 -2.22
N GLY A 172 0.58 16.69 -1.15
CA GLY A 172 -0.42 15.79 -0.59
C GLY A 172 -0.16 15.43 0.86
N TYR A 173 -1.15 14.75 1.40
CA TYR A 173 -1.17 14.26 2.77
C TYR A 173 -1.78 12.87 2.80
N ILE A 174 -1.21 11.99 3.61
CA ILE A 174 -1.64 10.61 3.82
C ILE A 174 -1.77 10.39 5.33
N ASN A 175 -2.84 9.72 5.74
CA ASN A 175 -3.04 9.27 7.10
C ASN A 175 -3.55 7.83 7.09
N ILE A 176 -2.88 6.97 7.83
CA ILE A 176 -3.30 5.59 8.12
C ILE A 176 -3.43 5.46 9.61
N ASN A 177 -4.49 4.79 10.05
CA ASN A 177 -4.78 4.58 11.46
C ASN A 177 -5.27 3.16 11.67
N THR A 178 -4.69 2.46 12.66
CA THR A 178 -5.17 1.17 13.14
C THR A 178 -5.83 1.36 14.49
N LYS A 179 -7.08 0.94 14.59
CA LYS A 179 -7.94 1.17 15.75
C LYS A 179 -7.46 0.40 16.99
N ASP A 180 -7.69 0.96 18.17
CA ASP A 180 -7.57 0.34 19.50
C ASP A 180 -6.25 -0.42 19.78
N ASN A 181 -5.13 0.04 19.23
CA ASN A 181 -3.83 -0.63 19.30
C ASN A 181 -3.83 -2.06 18.71
N GLY A 182 -4.72 -2.31 17.75
CA GLY A 182 -4.79 -3.56 17.04
C GLY A 182 -3.74 -3.67 15.92
N TYR A 183 -3.80 -4.77 15.20
CA TYR A 183 -2.96 -5.07 14.06
C TYR A 183 -3.85 -5.25 12.82
N SER A 184 -3.59 -4.53 11.74
CA SER A 184 -4.31 -4.73 10.49
C SER A 184 -3.61 -5.75 9.61
N LEU A 185 -4.39 -6.63 8.98
CA LEU A 185 -3.89 -7.56 7.95
C LEU A 185 -3.89 -6.93 6.56
N ILE A 186 -4.28 -5.66 6.45
CA ILE A 186 -4.42 -4.97 5.17
C ILE A 186 -3.28 -3.98 5.00
N SER A 187 -2.62 -4.07 3.86
CA SER A 187 -1.62 -3.13 3.37
C SER A 187 -2.28 -2.12 2.43
N PHE A 188 -1.82 -0.87 2.46
CA PHE A 188 -2.25 0.19 1.55
C PHE A 188 -1.06 0.61 0.68
N GLU A 189 -0.69 -0.27 -0.25
CA GLU A 189 0.47 -0.10 -1.12
C GLU A 189 0.16 0.83 -2.32
N ASP A 190 1.19 1.45 -2.88
CA ASP A 190 1.07 2.31 -4.06
C ASP A 190 0.61 1.53 -5.29
N GLN A 191 0.97 0.27 -5.39
CA GLN A 191 0.60 -0.63 -6.49
C GLN A 191 -0.91 -0.86 -6.54
N GLY A 192 -1.60 -0.81 -5.42
CA GLY A 192 -3.07 -0.85 -5.34
C GLY A 192 -3.77 0.41 -5.86
N GLY A 193 -3.04 1.43 -6.30
CA GLY A 193 -3.56 2.70 -6.75
C GLY A 193 -3.77 3.71 -5.63
N PHE A 194 -3.23 3.47 -4.45
CA PHE A 194 -3.22 4.43 -3.35
C PHE A 194 -2.27 5.60 -3.63
N ILE A 195 -2.63 6.79 -3.12
CA ILE A 195 -1.78 7.96 -3.22
C ILE A 195 -0.50 7.72 -2.44
N THR A 196 0.63 7.85 -3.14
CA THR A 196 1.97 7.77 -2.57
C THR A 196 2.89 8.81 -3.20
N ALA A 197 4.10 8.95 -2.69
CA ALA A 197 5.19 9.77 -3.24
C ALA A 197 6.53 9.26 -2.72
N GLY A 198 7.62 9.71 -3.35
CA GLY A 198 8.95 9.16 -3.10
C GLY A 198 9.20 7.91 -3.93
N GLU A 199 10.12 7.07 -3.49
CA GLU A 199 10.46 5.80 -4.15
C GLU A 199 10.55 4.63 -3.15
N ASP A 200 10.86 4.91 -1.87
CA ASP A 200 11.15 3.86 -0.90
C ASP A 200 10.42 4.04 0.45
N LEU A 201 10.17 5.28 0.92
CA LEU A 201 9.65 5.52 2.26
C LEU A 201 8.18 5.13 2.44
N LEU A 202 7.35 5.28 1.39
CA LEU A 202 5.92 4.99 1.38
C LEU A 202 5.57 3.80 0.47
N ASP A 203 6.56 2.97 0.11
CA ASP A 203 6.37 1.85 -0.82
C ASP A 203 5.51 0.73 -0.18
N TYR A 204 5.74 0.46 1.11
CA TYR A 204 4.99 -0.53 1.88
C TYR A 204 4.36 0.10 3.11
N THR A 205 3.06 0.28 3.06
CA THR A 205 2.29 0.95 4.11
C THR A 205 1.60 -0.03 5.07
N PHE A 206 2.13 -1.25 5.17
CA PHE A 206 1.69 -2.18 6.20
C PHE A 206 2.23 -1.74 7.55
N ILE A 207 1.36 -1.17 8.37
CA ILE A 207 1.75 -0.67 9.68
C ILE A 207 0.87 -1.22 10.79
N ASN A 208 1.51 -1.39 11.92
CA ASN A 208 0.88 -1.68 13.19
C ASN A 208 0.82 -0.38 14.01
N GLY A 209 -0.14 0.49 13.70
CA GLY A 209 -0.26 1.77 14.38
C GLY A 209 -0.78 2.89 13.47
N ASP A 210 -0.29 4.11 13.73
CA ASP A 210 -0.71 5.30 13.03
C ASP A 210 0.42 5.85 12.16
N LEU A 211 0.14 6.15 10.90
CA LEU A 211 1.05 6.83 9.99
C LEU A 211 0.45 8.16 9.54
N SER A 212 1.26 9.20 9.59
CA SER A 212 0.96 10.49 8.96
C SER A 212 2.12 10.88 8.05
N ALA A 213 1.84 11.14 6.77
CA ALA A 213 2.85 11.61 5.83
C ALA A 213 2.36 12.81 5.04
N TYR A 214 3.30 13.66 4.66
CA TYR A 214 3.08 14.76 3.71
C TYR A 214 4.14 14.71 2.64
N PHE A 215 3.80 15.17 1.45
CA PHE A 215 4.76 15.18 0.35
C PHE A 215 4.61 16.40 -0.56
N VAL A 216 5.72 16.71 -1.23
CA VAL A 216 5.79 17.69 -2.32
C VAL A 216 6.59 17.07 -3.44
N THR A 217 6.07 17.17 -4.67
CA THR A 217 6.79 16.77 -5.88
C THR A 217 6.89 17.94 -6.84
N ALA A 218 8.00 18.04 -7.57
CA ALA A 218 8.17 19.05 -8.62
C ALA A 218 9.00 18.49 -9.76
N GLY A 219 8.69 18.90 -10.98
CA GLY A 219 9.43 18.49 -12.16
C GLY A 219 9.34 19.50 -13.31
N TYR A 220 10.28 19.40 -14.23
CA TYR A 220 10.28 20.14 -15.47
C TYR A 220 10.68 19.25 -16.65
N THR A 221 9.90 19.33 -17.73
CA THR A 221 10.12 18.55 -18.94
C THR A 221 10.67 19.42 -20.06
N PHE A 222 11.92 19.15 -20.44
CA PHE A 222 12.62 19.83 -21.53
C PHE A 222 12.26 19.19 -22.89
N ALA A 223 11.87 20.02 -23.84
CA ALA A 223 11.59 19.62 -25.23
C ALA A 223 10.70 18.35 -25.36
N ASN A 224 9.80 18.12 -24.40
CA ASN A 224 8.93 16.94 -24.30
C ASN A 224 9.66 15.58 -24.27
N LYS A 225 10.95 15.57 -23.87
CA LYS A 225 11.79 14.35 -23.87
C LYS A 225 12.48 14.05 -22.57
N VAL A 226 13.05 15.03 -21.91
CA VAL A 226 13.80 14.87 -20.66
C VAL A 226 13.03 15.54 -19.54
N ARG A 227 12.60 14.80 -18.55
CA ARG A 227 12.04 15.34 -17.31
C ARG A 227 13.07 15.22 -16.20
N VAL A 228 13.32 16.31 -15.50
CA VAL A 228 14.06 16.34 -14.26
C VAL A 228 13.08 16.67 -13.14
N GLY A 229 13.13 15.93 -12.05
CA GLY A 229 12.21 16.11 -10.94
C GLY A 229 12.85 15.82 -9.60
N ALA A 230 12.18 16.26 -8.55
CA ALA A 230 12.52 15.97 -7.17
C ALA A 230 11.23 15.78 -6.35
N ASP A 231 11.30 14.90 -5.36
CA ASP A 231 10.24 14.69 -4.38
C ASP A 231 10.81 14.85 -2.98
N TYR A 232 9.97 15.29 -2.07
CA TYR A 232 10.22 15.27 -0.65
C TYR A 232 9.02 14.66 0.07
N VAL A 233 9.28 13.69 0.92
CA VAL A 233 8.29 13.02 1.77
C VAL A 233 8.73 13.15 3.22
N GLY A 234 7.84 13.59 4.09
CA GLY A 234 8.03 13.55 5.54
C GLY A 234 6.99 12.63 6.16
N MET A 235 7.40 11.74 7.05
CA MET A 235 6.55 10.71 7.65
C MET A 235 6.76 10.64 9.14
N ARG A 236 5.68 10.43 9.88
CA ARG A 236 5.68 10.00 11.28
C ARG A 236 4.86 8.73 11.41
N VAL A 237 5.44 7.71 12.03
CA VAL A 237 4.76 6.46 12.40
C VAL A 237 4.77 6.31 13.91
N VAL A 238 3.61 6.01 14.49
CA VAL A 238 3.46 5.60 15.89
C VAL A 238 3.09 4.14 15.89
N TYR A 239 4.05 3.26 16.16
CA TYR A 239 3.82 1.82 16.26
C TYR A 239 3.12 1.46 17.56
N ASN A 240 2.11 0.60 17.46
CA ASN A 240 1.45 0.02 18.61
C ASN A 240 2.35 -0.99 19.33
N GLU A 241 2.16 -1.14 20.64
CA GLU A 241 2.83 -2.19 21.40
C GLU A 241 2.40 -3.58 20.89
N ILE A 242 3.38 -4.42 20.59
CA ILE A 242 3.14 -5.87 20.44
C ILE A 242 3.56 -6.51 21.76
N LYS A 243 2.54 -6.93 22.53
CA LYS A 243 2.71 -7.45 23.87
C LYS A 243 3.78 -8.54 23.93
N ASN A 244 4.78 -8.35 24.79
CA ASN A 244 5.94 -9.21 25.01
C ASN A 244 6.94 -9.29 23.84
N ILE A 245 6.80 -8.46 22.79
CA ILE A 245 7.72 -8.45 21.63
C ILE A 245 8.33 -7.07 21.48
N GLU A 246 7.51 -6.06 21.23
CA GLU A 246 7.96 -4.71 20.96
C GLU A 246 7.13 -3.68 21.73
N PRO A 247 7.78 -2.74 22.46
CA PRO A 247 7.08 -1.62 23.06
C PRO A 247 6.57 -0.68 21.96
N SER A 248 5.55 0.13 22.29
CA SER A 248 5.14 1.22 21.40
C SER A 248 6.33 2.16 21.13
N SER A 249 6.47 2.58 19.91
CA SER A 249 7.55 3.46 19.46
C SER A 249 7.06 4.49 18.47
N THR A 250 7.77 5.60 18.37
CA THR A 250 7.50 6.63 17.35
C THR A 250 8.74 6.79 16.49
N VAL A 251 8.57 6.83 15.20
CA VAL A 251 9.62 7.05 14.21
C VAL A 251 9.24 8.23 13.34
N ASP A 252 10.08 9.24 13.30
CA ASP A 252 10.04 10.33 12.33
C ASP A 252 11.07 10.05 11.24
N ALA A 253 10.69 10.12 9.98
CA ALA A 253 11.57 9.92 8.84
C ALA A 253 11.24 10.87 7.69
N TYR A 254 12.23 11.09 6.82
CA TYR A 254 12.00 11.78 5.55
C TYR A 254 12.75 11.11 4.41
N GLU A 255 12.23 11.30 3.21
CA GLU A 255 12.86 10.88 1.96
C GLU A 255 13.01 12.08 1.04
N ALA A 256 14.17 12.18 0.40
CA ALA A 256 14.43 13.12 -0.68
C ALA A 256 14.82 12.36 -1.94
N VAL A 257 14.08 12.56 -3.03
CA VAL A 257 14.34 11.88 -4.31
C VAL A 257 14.73 12.89 -5.37
N ALA A 258 15.76 12.57 -6.14
CA ALA A 258 16.07 13.23 -7.40
C ALA A 258 15.92 12.23 -8.55
N ARG A 259 15.21 12.63 -9.62
CA ARG A 259 14.92 11.73 -10.74
C ARG A 259 15.12 12.37 -12.12
N VAL A 260 15.46 11.55 -13.09
CA VAL A 260 15.54 11.92 -14.50
C VAL A 260 14.84 10.86 -15.32
N ASP A 261 13.88 11.28 -16.14
CA ASP A 261 13.21 10.45 -17.12
C ASP A 261 13.60 10.90 -18.52
N TYR A 262 13.97 9.97 -19.39
CA TYR A 262 14.32 10.25 -20.77
C TYR A 262 13.51 9.42 -21.75
N LYS A 263 12.63 10.08 -22.47
CA LYS A 263 11.81 9.48 -23.52
C LYS A 263 12.57 9.46 -24.83
N TYR A 264 13.39 8.40 -25.05
CA TYR A 264 14.19 8.24 -26.26
C TYR A 264 13.31 8.10 -27.50
N SER A 265 12.28 7.25 -27.43
CA SER A 265 11.32 7.01 -28.51
C SER A 265 9.94 6.65 -27.95
N LYS A 266 8.96 6.40 -28.85
CA LYS A 266 7.63 5.89 -28.42
C LYS A 266 7.72 4.53 -27.72
N LYS A 267 8.78 3.75 -27.99
CA LYS A 267 8.96 2.39 -27.49
C LYS A 267 10.03 2.27 -26.41
N LEU A 268 10.99 3.19 -26.34
CA LEU A 268 12.13 3.10 -25.41
C LEU A 268 12.18 4.32 -24.50
N ASN A 269 12.14 4.06 -23.19
CA ASN A 269 12.25 5.06 -22.16
C ASN A 269 13.34 4.64 -21.16
N PHE A 270 14.03 5.63 -20.62
CA PHE A 270 14.99 5.47 -19.54
C PHE A 270 14.53 6.26 -18.32
N LYS A 271 14.74 5.72 -17.14
CA LYS A 271 14.47 6.36 -15.86
C LYS A 271 15.67 6.12 -14.94
N ALA A 272 16.07 7.13 -14.23
CA ALA A 272 17.05 7.01 -13.16
C ALA A 272 16.60 7.83 -11.97
N TRP A 273 16.80 7.32 -10.75
CA TRP A 273 16.58 8.10 -9.55
C TRP A 273 17.55 7.72 -8.45
N TYR A 274 17.75 8.68 -7.58
CA TYR A 274 18.45 8.53 -6.33
C TYR A 274 17.52 8.94 -5.20
N SER A 275 17.32 8.04 -4.26
CA SER A 275 16.57 8.25 -3.02
C SER A 275 17.54 8.31 -1.84
N TYR A 276 17.26 9.21 -0.93
CA TYR A 276 17.94 9.35 0.35
C TYR A 276 16.89 9.40 1.44
N ILE A 277 16.92 8.41 2.33
CA ILE A 277 16.07 8.32 3.51
C ILE A 277 16.91 8.61 4.75
N ASN A 278 16.36 9.36 5.68
CA ASN A 278 16.92 9.57 7.01
C ASN A 278 15.78 9.54 8.04
N GLY A 279 15.99 8.86 9.15
CA GLY A 279 15.01 8.72 10.23
C GLY A 279 15.67 8.75 11.61
N ASP A 280 14.86 8.75 12.64
CA ASP A 280 15.30 8.82 14.03
C ASP A 280 16.14 7.62 14.50
N ASN A 281 16.06 6.49 13.76
CA ASN A 281 16.84 5.29 14.00
C ASN A 281 17.96 5.18 12.97
N GLU A 282 19.20 4.99 13.39
CA GLU A 282 20.36 4.77 12.48
C GLU A 282 20.13 3.61 11.49
N THR A 283 19.29 2.64 11.85
CA THR A 283 18.91 1.51 10.98
C THR A 283 17.92 1.87 9.88
N SER A 284 17.27 3.05 9.95
CA SER A 284 16.34 3.54 8.92
C SER A 284 17.00 4.41 7.85
N ASP A 285 18.27 4.79 8.04
CA ASP A 285 18.99 5.53 7.01
C ASP A 285 19.29 4.64 5.82
N ASN A 286 18.85 5.05 4.66
CA ASN A 286 19.03 4.30 3.43
C ASN A 286 19.35 5.23 2.23
N GLN A 287 20.07 4.69 1.27
CA GLN A 287 20.37 5.36 0.01
C GLN A 287 20.18 4.37 -1.13
N HIS A 288 19.39 4.75 -2.11
CA HIS A 288 19.08 3.89 -3.23
C HIS A 288 19.30 4.62 -4.55
N LEU A 289 20.05 4.00 -5.46
CA LEU A 289 20.21 4.46 -6.83
C LEU A 289 19.67 3.38 -7.77
N ARG A 290 18.71 3.74 -8.59
CA ARG A 290 18.14 2.82 -9.57
C ARG A 290 18.25 3.42 -10.98
N PHE A 291 18.48 2.53 -11.94
CA PHE A 291 18.41 2.82 -13.37
C PHE A 291 17.48 1.80 -14.04
N GLU A 292 16.56 2.28 -14.84
CA GLU A 292 15.59 1.47 -15.57
C GLU A 292 15.64 1.80 -17.05
N ALA A 293 15.59 0.78 -17.91
CA ALA A 293 15.38 0.91 -19.35
C ALA A 293 14.15 0.06 -19.70
N ARG A 294 13.07 0.70 -20.15
CA ARG A 294 11.82 0.02 -20.53
C ARG A 294 11.60 0.09 -22.03
N TYR A 295 11.48 -1.09 -22.64
CA TYR A 295 11.13 -1.22 -24.05
C TYR A 295 9.72 -1.79 -24.19
N ASN A 296 8.84 -1.08 -24.90
CA ASN A 296 7.49 -1.50 -25.20
C ASN A 296 7.45 -2.08 -26.63
N PHE A 297 7.08 -3.33 -26.74
CA PHE A 297 7.00 -4.07 -28.01
C PHE A 297 5.86 -3.63 -28.92
#